data_09eecd8b9a75f7d775392cde3bd73312
#
_entry.id   09eecd8b9a75f7d775392cde3bd73312
#
_cell.length_a   1.000
_cell.length_b   1.000
_cell.length_c   1.000
_cell.angle_alpha   90.00
_cell.angle_beta   90.00
_cell.angle_gamma   90.00
#
_symmetry.space_group_name_H-M   'P 1'
#
loop_
_entity.id
_entity.type
_entity.pdbx_description
1 polymer ?
#
loop_
_entity_poly.entity_id
_entity_poly.type
_entity_poly.pdbx_seq_one_letter_code
_entity_poly.pdbx_strand_id
1 'polypeptide(L)'
;MTAPRIRTRRLLAVAACCLSPLALAACSPASSTTATVTSSAALPSCKAPADTGLPHSAGSLTQTDTGAYCLGVGKILDIFLTAPAGASGGWSEIKIKDTSVLAYGNNGVMTSMRGETPGVVIGQTRGVSTVTSALPNGQTWSATIVVS
;
A
#
# COMPACT_ATOMS: atom_id res chain seq x y z
N MET A 1 18.75 -27.68 27.75
CA MET A 1 18.14 -26.64 28.59
C MET A 1 19.19 -25.59 28.88
N THR A 2 19.17 -24.49 28.13
CA THR A 2 20.18 -23.40 28.26
C THR A 2 19.47 -22.08 28.09
N ALA A 3 19.35 -21.31 29.16
CA ALA A 3 18.65 -20.02 29.20
C ALA A 3 19.58 -18.90 28.72
N PRO A 4 19.11 -17.90 27.98
CA PRO A 4 19.89 -16.72 27.62
C PRO A 4 19.85 -15.65 28.72
N ARG A 5 21.04 -15.13 29.05
CA ARG A 5 21.28 -14.07 30.03
C ARG A 5 20.92 -12.70 29.47
N ILE A 6 20.03 -11.99 30.14
CA ILE A 6 19.68 -10.60 29.93
C ILE A 6 20.80 -9.72 30.49
N ARG A 7 21.46 -8.92 29.67
CA ARG A 7 22.42 -7.86 30.08
C ARG A 7 21.70 -6.51 30.13
N THR A 8 21.41 -6.09 31.35
CA THR A 8 20.95 -4.72 31.67
C THR A 8 22.15 -3.77 31.61
N ARG A 9 22.18 -2.82 30.70
CA ARG A 9 23.12 -1.69 30.74
C ARG A 9 22.37 -0.45 31.23
N ARG A 10 22.73 -0.06 32.47
CA ARG A 10 22.40 1.25 33.04
C ARG A 10 23.39 2.28 32.45
N LEU A 11 22.89 3.38 31.93
CA LEU A 11 23.65 4.55 31.61
C LEU A 11 23.15 5.73 32.46
N LEU A 12 24.12 6.32 33.16
CA LEU A 12 23.94 7.41 34.10
C LEU A 12 23.62 8.72 33.37
N ALA A 13 22.70 9.46 34.00
CA ALA A 13 22.43 10.85 33.69
C ALA A 13 23.54 11.76 34.24
N VAL A 14 24.00 12.69 33.44
CA VAL A 14 24.83 13.83 33.87
C VAL A 14 24.01 15.10 33.64
N ALA A 15 23.63 15.72 34.73
CA ALA A 15 23.01 17.04 34.74
C ALA A 15 24.11 18.10 34.69
N ALA A 16 24.04 19.01 33.76
CA ALA A 16 24.86 20.23 33.74
C ALA A 16 23.97 21.45 33.71
N CYS A 17 23.87 22.14 34.84
CA CYS A 17 23.31 23.48 34.97
C CYS A 17 24.29 24.50 34.35
N CYS A 18 23.80 25.32 33.44
CA CYS A 18 24.47 26.59 33.09
C CYS A 18 23.50 27.73 33.19
N LEU A 19 23.73 28.59 34.18
CA LEU A 19 23.13 29.92 34.30
C LEU A 19 23.70 30.80 33.16
N SER A 20 22.86 31.56 32.49
CA SER A 20 23.29 32.59 31.55
C SER A 20 22.44 33.85 31.66
N PRO A 21 23.01 35.00 31.41
CA PRO A 21 22.46 36.31 31.80
C PRO A 21 21.47 36.89 30.78
N LEU A 22 20.68 37.81 31.27
CA LEU A 22 19.77 38.69 30.51
C LEU A 22 20.55 39.47 29.43
N ALA A 23 20.01 39.44 28.21
CA ALA A 23 20.35 40.42 27.18
C ALA A 23 19.03 40.91 26.52
N LEU A 24 18.95 42.26 26.47
CA LEU A 24 17.81 43.04 26.01
C LEU A 24 17.53 42.91 24.50
N ALA A 25 16.28 42.93 24.20
CA ALA A 25 15.58 43.57 23.07
C ALA A 25 16.32 43.68 21.71
N ALA A 26 15.81 42.90 20.74
CA ALA A 26 15.74 43.34 19.35
C ALA A 26 14.39 42.89 18.78
N CYS A 27 13.53 43.85 18.43
CA CYS A 27 12.37 43.61 17.60
C CYS A 27 12.83 43.10 16.24
N SER A 28 12.73 41.80 16.01
CA SER A 28 12.84 41.23 14.69
C SER A 28 11.51 41.27 14.00
N PRO A 29 11.45 41.72 12.72
CA PRO A 29 10.22 41.69 11.97
C PRO A 29 9.76 40.25 11.83
N ALA A 30 8.49 40.02 12.05
CA ALA A 30 7.85 38.73 11.88
C ALA A 30 8.17 38.20 10.47
N SER A 31 9.05 37.21 10.40
CA SER A 31 9.22 36.43 9.19
C SER A 31 7.91 35.69 8.94
N SER A 32 7.15 36.17 7.98
CA SER A 32 5.98 35.49 7.46
C SER A 32 6.48 34.13 6.94
N THR A 33 6.35 33.10 7.73
CA THR A 33 6.55 31.72 7.28
C THR A 33 5.45 31.45 6.28
N THR A 34 5.78 31.64 4.99
CA THR A 34 4.92 31.22 3.89
C THR A 34 4.80 29.71 4.02
N ALA A 35 3.67 29.27 4.59
CA ALA A 35 3.31 27.86 4.60
C ALA A 35 3.30 27.42 3.13
N THR A 36 4.30 26.65 2.74
CA THR A 36 4.34 25.98 1.45
C THR A 36 3.12 25.05 1.44
N VAL A 37 2.06 25.50 0.77
CA VAL A 37 0.90 24.65 0.48
C VAL A 37 1.44 23.55 -0.42
N THR A 38 1.74 22.39 0.16
CA THR A 38 2.08 21.19 -0.63
C THR A 38 0.85 20.88 -1.47
N SER A 39 0.89 21.25 -2.74
CA SER A 39 -0.18 20.96 -3.69
C SER A 39 -0.33 19.43 -3.71
N SER A 40 -1.42 18.94 -3.12
CA SER A 40 -1.76 17.52 -3.22
C SER A 40 -1.97 17.23 -4.70
N ALA A 41 -1.03 16.51 -5.31
CA ALA A 41 -1.13 16.13 -6.71
C ALA A 41 -2.48 15.46 -6.96
N ALA A 42 -3.18 15.90 -8.00
CA ALA A 42 -4.46 15.31 -8.37
C ALA A 42 -4.23 13.83 -8.73
N LEU A 43 -5.08 12.95 -8.20
CA LEU A 43 -5.04 11.54 -8.56
C LEU A 43 -5.48 11.36 -10.02
N PRO A 44 -4.92 10.39 -10.75
CA PRO A 44 -5.38 10.07 -12.10
C PRO A 44 -6.83 9.59 -12.10
N SER A 45 -7.50 9.75 -13.23
CA SER A 45 -8.84 9.21 -13.41
C SER A 45 -8.82 7.68 -13.33
N CYS A 46 -9.85 7.10 -12.72
CA CYS A 46 -10.00 5.67 -12.55
C CYS A 46 -11.47 5.27 -12.73
N LYS A 47 -11.73 4.01 -13.04
CA LYS A 47 -13.08 3.41 -13.12
C LYS A 47 -13.34 2.51 -11.91
N ALA A 48 -14.60 2.32 -11.54
CA ALA A 48 -14.96 1.36 -10.51
C ALA A 48 -14.62 -0.07 -10.98
N PRO A 49 -14.13 -0.96 -10.07
CA PRO A 49 -13.99 -2.38 -10.37
C PRO A 49 -15.37 -3.01 -10.56
N ALA A 50 -15.43 -4.19 -11.19
CA ALA A 50 -16.69 -4.93 -11.35
C ALA A 50 -17.21 -5.41 -9.98
N ASP A 51 -18.51 -5.22 -9.73
CA ASP A 51 -19.16 -5.76 -8.53
C ASP A 51 -19.28 -7.29 -8.63
N THR A 52 -18.87 -8.00 -7.60
CA THR A 52 -18.92 -9.47 -7.53
C THR A 52 -19.88 -10.02 -6.50
N GLY A 53 -20.51 -9.15 -5.69
CA GLY A 53 -21.32 -9.57 -4.57
C GLY A 53 -20.57 -10.30 -3.45
N LEU A 54 -19.23 -10.30 -3.47
CA LEU A 54 -18.42 -10.89 -2.41
C LEU A 54 -18.50 -10.03 -1.14
N PRO A 55 -18.62 -10.65 0.04
CA PRO A 55 -18.66 -9.91 1.30
C PRO A 55 -17.41 -9.06 1.49
N HIS A 56 -17.60 -7.83 1.90
CA HIS A 56 -16.52 -6.86 2.19
C HIS A 56 -15.67 -6.43 0.99
N SER A 57 -15.94 -6.93 -0.22
CA SER A 57 -15.25 -6.52 -1.44
C SER A 57 -15.82 -5.21 -2.00
N ALA A 58 -14.94 -4.34 -2.52
CA ALA A 58 -15.33 -3.19 -3.32
C ALA A 58 -15.50 -3.54 -4.80
N GLY A 59 -15.20 -4.78 -5.18
CA GLY A 59 -15.29 -5.33 -6.52
C GLY A 59 -14.13 -6.26 -6.82
N SER A 60 -14.06 -6.74 -8.08
CA SER A 60 -12.98 -7.62 -8.51
C SER A 60 -12.38 -7.23 -9.85
N LEU A 61 -11.17 -7.74 -10.08
CA LEU A 61 -10.46 -7.71 -11.36
C LEU A 61 -10.14 -9.11 -11.83
N THR A 62 -10.15 -9.30 -13.14
CA THR A 62 -9.77 -10.53 -13.84
C THR A 62 -8.58 -10.26 -14.77
N GLN A 63 -8.08 -11.27 -15.45
CA GLN A 63 -6.99 -11.13 -16.42
C GLN A 63 -7.33 -10.24 -17.63
N THR A 64 -8.61 -9.94 -17.88
CA THR A 64 -9.06 -9.03 -18.94
C THR A 64 -9.12 -7.58 -18.49
N ASP A 65 -9.08 -7.35 -17.18
CA ASP A 65 -9.15 -6.02 -16.60
C ASP A 65 -7.78 -5.37 -16.56
N THR A 66 -7.61 -4.36 -17.41
CA THR A 66 -6.41 -3.53 -17.49
C THR A 66 -6.78 -2.05 -17.34
N GLY A 67 -5.79 -1.23 -16.99
CA GLY A 67 -5.99 0.22 -16.79
C GLY A 67 -6.08 0.63 -15.33
N ALA A 68 -6.78 1.75 -15.05
CA ALA A 68 -6.83 2.34 -13.71
C ALA A 68 -8.20 2.09 -13.04
N TYR A 69 -8.17 1.60 -11.81
CA TYR A 69 -9.33 1.28 -10.99
C TYR A 69 -9.32 2.05 -9.68
N CYS A 70 -10.48 2.56 -9.27
CA CYS A 70 -10.66 3.30 -8.04
C CYS A 70 -10.85 2.33 -6.86
N LEU A 71 -10.20 2.61 -5.74
CA LEU A 71 -10.36 1.87 -4.49
C LEU A 71 -10.39 2.86 -3.32
N GLY A 72 -11.38 2.76 -2.45
CA GLY A 72 -11.42 3.57 -1.23
C GLY A 72 -10.37 3.10 -0.21
N VAL A 73 -9.88 4.03 0.64
CA VAL A 73 -9.05 3.66 1.80
C VAL A 73 -9.81 2.67 2.70
N GLY A 74 -9.14 1.62 3.14
CA GLY A 74 -9.71 0.53 3.95
C GLY A 74 -10.59 -0.45 3.17
N LYS A 75 -10.80 -0.24 1.87
CA LYS A 75 -11.60 -1.14 1.02
C LYS A 75 -10.74 -2.26 0.45
N ILE A 76 -11.38 -3.40 0.25
CA ILE A 76 -10.79 -4.63 -0.30
C ILE A 76 -11.12 -4.72 -1.77
N LEU A 77 -10.14 -5.10 -2.58
CA LEU A 77 -10.29 -5.42 -4.00
C LEU A 77 -9.80 -6.86 -4.22
N ASP A 78 -10.66 -7.69 -4.79
CA ASP A 78 -10.35 -9.06 -5.13
C ASP A 78 -9.79 -9.16 -6.54
N ILE A 79 -8.86 -10.09 -6.77
CA ILE A 79 -8.22 -10.32 -8.07
C ILE A 79 -8.28 -11.82 -8.36
N PHE A 80 -8.80 -12.17 -9.54
CA PHE A 80 -8.95 -13.56 -9.99
C PHE A 80 -8.33 -13.71 -11.38
N LEU A 81 -7.12 -14.24 -11.45
CA LEU A 81 -6.41 -14.42 -12.71
C LEU A 81 -6.50 -15.88 -13.16
N THR A 82 -7.32 -16.15 -14.17
CA THR A 82 -7.45 -17.48 -14.79
C THR A 82 -6.40 -17.62 -15.89
N ALA A 83 -5.61 -18.69 -15.84
CA ALA A 83 -4.66 -18.99 -16.88
C ALA A 83 -5.37 -19.38 -18.18
N PRO A 84 -4.84 -18.97 -19.35
CA PRO A 84 -5.39 -19.40 -20.64
C PRO A 84 -5.39 -20.92 -20.78
N ALA A 85 -6.35 -21.47 -21.52
CA ALA A 85 -6.37 -22.89 -21.84
C ALA A 85 -5.06 -23.32 -22.55
N GLY A 86 -4.44 -24.40 -22.07
CA GLY A 86 -3.16 -24.89 -22.59
C GLY A 86 -1.92 -24.19 -22.05
N ALA A 87 -2.05 -23.24 -21.13
CA ALA A 87 -0.90 -22.65 -20.45
C ALA A 87 -0.16 -23.71 -19.61
N SER A 88 1.18 -23.67 -19.63
CA SER A 88 2.04 -24.60 -18.89
C SER A 88 2.08 -24.35 -17.38
N GLY A 89 1.27 -23.41 -16.87
CA GLY A 89 1.17 -23.06 -15.45
C GLY A 89 0.19 -21.91 -15.22
N GLY A 90 -0.07 -21.59 -13.93
CA GLY A 90 -0.90 -20.47 -13.52
C GLY A 90 -0.14 -19.13 -13.52
N TRP A 91 -0.87 -18.06 -13.26
CA TRP A 91 -0.29 -16.76 -12.97
C TRP A 91 0.54 -16.83 -11.70
N SER A 92 1.62 -16.04 -11.64
CA SER A 92 2.39 -15.87 -10.40
C SER A 92 1.55 -15.16 -9.33
N GLU A 93 2.01 -15.23 -8.10
CA GLU A 93 1.45 -14.41 -7.02
C GLU A 93 1.40 -12.93 -7.42
N ILE A 94 0.34 -12.24 -7.00
CA ILE A 94 0.16 -10.80 -7.24
C ILE A 94 1.28 -10.04 -6.54
N LYS A 95 1.92 -9.12 -7.27
CA LYS A 95 2.94 -8.22 -6.72
C LYS A 95 2.42 -6.79 -6.67
N ILE A 96 2.59 -6.14 -5.53
CA ILE A 96 2.25 -4.73 -5.31
C ILE A 96 3.53 -3.91 -5.49
N LYS A 97 3.48 -2.88 -6.33
CA LYS A 97 4.63 -1.99 -6.58
C LYS A 97 4.89 -1.05 -5.41
N ASP A 98 3.84 -0.45 -4.85
CA ASP A 98 3.94 0.49 -3.72
C ASP A 98 3.08 -0.02 -2.56
N THR A 99 3.75 -0.59 -1.57
CA THR A 99 3.11 -1.17 -0.38
C THR A 99 2.72 -0.12 0.67
N SER A 100 3.07 1.13 0.49
CA SER A 100 2.56 2.22 1.33
C SER A 100 1.14 2.64 0.92
N VAL A 101 0.78 2.43 -0.35
CA VAL A 101 -0.54 2.76 -0.91
C VAL A 101 -1.49 1.56 -0.83
N LEU A 102 -0.98 0.35 -1.10
CA LEU A 102 -1.74 -0.90 -1.08
C LEU A 102 -1.08 -1.92 -0.17
N ALA A 103 -1.86 -2.69 0.58
CA ALA A 103 -1.38 -3.88 1.28
C ALA A 103 -1.97 -5.16 0.68
N TYR A 104 -1.28 -6.27 0.93
CA TYR A 104 -1.88 -7.59 0.75
C TYR A 104 -2.98 -7.79 1.78
N GLY A 105 -4.11 -8.27 1.32
CA GLY A 105 -5.28 -8.53 2.15
C GLY A 105 -5.64 -10.00 2.22
N ASN A 106 -6.60 -10.28 3.09
CA ASN A 106 -7.29 -11.55 3.15
C ASN A 106 -8.77 -11.24 3.43
N ASN A 107 -9.65 -11.69 2.56
CA ASN A 107 -11.09 -11.52 2.74
C ASN A 107 -11.73 -12.72 3.48
N GLY A 108 -10.94 -13.72 3.88
CA GLY A 108 -11.42 -14.91 4.60
C GLY A 108 -12.25 -15.89 3.75
N VAL A 109 -12.49 -15.58 2.47
CA VAL A 109 -13.39 -16.32 1.59
C VAL A 109 -12.64 -16.98 0.42
N MET A 110 -11.38 -16.64 0.20
CA MET A 110 -10.63 -17.07 -0.99
C MET A 110 -10.28 -18.55 -0.93
N THR A 111 -11.04 -19.35 -1.66
CA THR A 111 -10.64 -20.69 -2.07
C THR A 111 -10.20 -20.61 -3.53
N SER A 112 -8.93 -20.90 -3.81
CA SER A 112 -8.46 -20.95 -5.21
C SER A 112 -9.10 -22.12 -5.94
N MET A 113 -9.78 -21.83 -7.04
CA MET A 113 -10.18 -22.88 -7.98
C MET A 113 -8.93 -23.35 -8.75
N ARG A 114 -8.95 -24.60 -9.21
CA ARG A 114 -7.85 -25.14 -9.99
C ARG A 114 -7.63 -24.28 -11.26
N GLY A 115 -6.41 -23.76 -11.42
CA GLY A 115 -6.04 -22.90 -12.56
C GLY A 115 -6.31 -21.41 -12.37
N GLU A 116 -6.78 -21.01 -11.22
CA GLU A 116 -7.00 -19.62 -10.85
C GLU A 116 -5.96 -19.16 -9.82
N THR A 117 -5.39 -17.99 -10.03
CA THR A 117 -4.49 -17.33 -9.07
C THR A 117 -5.27 -16.21 -8.40
N PRO A 118 -5.61 -16.38 -7.11
CA PRO A 118 -6.31 -15.36 -6.35
C PRO A 118 -5.33 -14.30 -5.84
N GLY A 119 -5.82 -13.09 -5.65
CA GLY A 119 -5.14 -12.00 -4.97
C GLY A 119 -6.13 -11.12 -4.25
N VAL A 120 -5.73 -10.58 -3.12
CA VAL A 120 -6.53 -9.62 -2.35
C VAL A 120 -5.64 -8.44 -2.02
N VAL A 121 -6.09 -7.24 -2.34
CA VAL A 121 -5.39 -6.01 -1.97
C VAL A 121 -6.31 -5.07 -1.19
N ILE A 122 -5.73 -4.29 -0.29
CA ILE A 122 -6.44 -3.34 0.56
C ILE A 122 -5.85 -1.95 0.31
N GLY A 123 -6.70 -0.95 0.07
CA GLY A 123 -6.30 0.45 0.01
C GLY A 123 -5.84 0.93 1.40
N GLN A 124 -4.57 1.30 1.56
CA GLN A 124 -4.04 1.78 2.83
C GLN A 124 -4.05 3.30 2.94
N THR A 125 -3.43 3.96 1.99
CA THR A 125 -3.34 5.42 1.97
C THR A 125 -3.67 5.94 0.58
N ARG A 126 -4.13 7.20 0.54
CA ARG A 126 -4.37 7.90 -0.72
C ARG A 126 -3.12 7.90 -1.60
N GLY A 127 -3.26 7.47 -2.85
CA GLY A 127 -2.13 7.39 -3.78
C GLY A 127 -2.41 6.49 -4.97
N VAL A 128 -1.35 6.13 -5.68
CA VAL A 128 -1.42 5.27 -6.86
C VAL A 128 -0.40 4.15 -6.73
N SER A 129 -0.85 2.92 -6.90
CA SER A 129 0.04 1.75 -6.96
C SER A 129 -0.32 0.87 -8.15
N THR A 130 0.61 0.05 -8.58
CA THR A 130 0.38 -0.94 -9.65
C THR A 130 0.44 -2.34 -9.06
N VAL A 131 -0.49 -3.18 -9.47
CA VAL A 131 -0.48 -4.62 -9.18
C VAL A 131 -0.11 -5.38 -10.45
N THR A 132 0.72 -6.40 -10.34
CA THR A 132 1.22 -7.17 -11.48
C THR A 132 1.26 -8.65 -11.19
N SER A 133 1.16 -9.46 -12.25
CA SER A 133 1.39 -10.90 -12.23
C SER A 133 1.96 -11.33 -13.57
N ALA A 134 2.57 -12.51 -13.65
CA ALA A 134 3.17 -13.04 -14.87
C ALA A 134 2.90 -14.53 -15.02
N LEU A 135 2.75 -15.00 -16.26
CA LEU A 135 2.74 -16.40 -16.62
C LEU A 135 4.17 -16.91 -16.89
N PRO A 136 4.43 -18.21 -16.78
CA PRO A 136 5.74 -18.79 -17.08
C PRO A 136 6.26 -18.52 -18.51
N ASN A 137 5.36 -18.28 -19.46
CA ASN A 137 5.70 -17.93 -20.84
C ASN A 137 6.13 -16.46 -21.04
N GLY A 138 6.18 -15.66 -19.96
CA GLY A 138 6.56 -14.25 -19.99
C GLY A 138 5.39 -13.28 -20.23
N GLN A 139 4.17 -13.76 -20.47
CA GLN A 139 2.99 -12.89 -20.54
C GLN A 139 2.76 -12.24 -19.17
N THR A 140 2.53 -10.93 -19.16
CA THR A 140 2.29 -10.15 -17.93
C THR A 140 0.88 -9.57 -17.91
N TRP A 141 0.32 -9.51 -16.72
CA TRP A 141 -0.88 -8.76 -16.42
C TRP A 141 -0.55 -7.61 -15.48
N SER A 142 -1.23 -6.48 -15.64
CA SER A 142 -1.02 -5.29 -14.81
C SER A 142 -2.29 -4.46 -14.73
N ALA A 143 -2.58 -3.97 -13.52
CA ALA A 143 -3.61 -2.97 -13.27
C ALA A 143 -3.09 -1.87 -12.35
N THR A 144 -3.53 -0.65 -12.57
CA THR A 144 -3.24 0.50 -11.71
C THR A 144 -4.37 0.68 -10.72
N ILE A 145 -4.07 0.81 -9.44
CA ILE A 145 -5.05 1.05 -8.40
C ILE A 145 -4.86 2.46 -7.87
N VAL A 146 -5.92 3.25 -7.95
CA VAL A 146 -5.98 4.63 -7.44
C VAL A 146 -6.76 4.62 -6.14
N VAL A 147 -6.06 4.86 -5.04
CA VAL A 147 -6.67 4.88 -3.70
C VAL A 147 -7.05 6.32 -3.33
N SER A 148 -8.31 6.53 -2.97
CA SER A 148 -8.88 7.87 -2.69
C SER A 148 -9.73 7.90 -1.42
#